data_4660a9481c81aa6511ffae06e409aeaa
#
_entry.id   4660a9481c81aa6511ffae06e409aeaa
#
_cell.length_a   1.000
_cell.length_b   1.000
_cell.length_c   1.000
_cell.angle_alpha   90.00
_cell.angle_beta   90.00
_cell.angle_gamma   90.00
#
_symmetry.space_group_name_H-M   'P 1'
#
loop_
_entity.id
_entity.type
_entity.pdbx_description
1 polymer ?
#
loop_
_entity_poly.entity_id
_entity_poly.type
_entity_poly.pdbx_seq_one_letter_code
_entity_poly.pdbx_strand_id
1 'polypeptide(L)'
;IITMNQIDQHRQNLETFLQQVGISIEQAYHAAEAEVINECLILQRDRYNKSNFEERTDFKYALLWNLVKIPAQMFHKAANLVSAFGPKVKLIEDGQLIAVSPGQLTNIGAFTGTMLKQALFPQLERIGSYSFSGCKIQSLNVNCPLIAYVGDNAFEGCSITKINLQHLLEVGDLAFCECPISTLAAPRLISVGEYSFYNSLISTSDIKALTVAGDYCFQGCHFQSLELPNLIVAGEMSFAKCRLLQQFSAPQLQKLGENVFTDCESLCQIDCKLKRSKFVCRGTECETVKNCPVCRGDLEKCFRKGRIKELIYTARKLQETAMEMVRQTCKKKLDYEFEIWGVQKQFDELGGGLGKLEV
;
A
#
# COMPACT_ATOMS: atom_id res chain seq x y z
N ILE A 1 11.02 11.43 22.36
CA ILE A 1 12.16 12.35 22.62
C ILE A 1 12.98 12.30 21.34
N ILE A 2 13.00 13.44 20.60
CA ILE A 2 13.83 13.59 19.39
C ILE A 2 15.28 13.70 19.85
N THR A 3 16.16 12.88 19.30
CA THR A 3 17.59 12.93 19.63
C THR A 3 18.29 14.12 18.96
N MET A 4 19.43 14.61 19.48
CA MET A 4 20.20 15.67 18.84
C MET A 4 20.55 15.34 17.38
N ASN A 5 20.92 14.09 17.08
CA ASN A 5 21.20 13.63 15.72
C ASN A 5 19.99 13.77 14.78
N GLN A 6 18.77 13.63 15.27
CA GLN A 6 17.55 13.82 14.46
C GLN A 6 17.28 15.29 14.17
N ILE A 7 17.57 16.18 15.12
CA ILE A 7 17.46 17.65 14.92
C ILE A 7 18.44 18.11 13.85
N ASP A 8 19.69 17.67 13.93
CA ASP A 8 20.72 18.00 12.95
C ASP A 8 20.36 17.46 11.55
N GLN A 9 19.84 16.25 11.47
CA GLN A 9 19.36 15.66 10.22
C GLN A 9 18.18 16.45 9.60
N HIS A 10 17.22 16.91 10.43
CA HIS A 10 16.08 17.71 9.95
C HIS A 10 16.55 19.07 9.41
N ARG A 11 17.51 19.70 10.08
CA ARG A 11 18.11 20.95 9.63
C ARG A 11 18.84 20.76 8.30
N GLN A 12 19.63 19.71 8.18
CA GLN A 12 20.36 19.37 6.96
C GLN A 12 19.41 19.07 5.79
N ASN A 13 18.32 18.36 6.04
CA ASN A 13 17.29 18.10 5.02
C ASN A 13 16.62 19.37 4.53
N LEU A 14 16.32 20.33 5.43
CA LEU A 14 15.77 21.62 5.07
C LEU A 14 16.77 22.43 4.23
N GLU A 15 18.00 22.55 4.68
CA GLU A 15 19.06 23.28 3.97
C GLU A 15 19.27 22.68 2.57
N THR A 16 19.32 21.37 2.46
CA THR A 16 19.44 20.66 1.18
C THR A 16 18.25 20.94 0.26
N PHE A 17 17.03 20.91 0.79
CA PHE A 17 15.82 21.24 0.02
C PHE A 17 15.83 22.69 -0.46
N LEU A 18 16.15 23.65 0.42
CA LEU A 18 16.22 25.07 0.07
C LEU A 18 17.31 25.37 -0.97
N GLN A 19 18.47 24.71 -0.87
CA GLN A 19 19.53 24.81 -1.88
C GLN A 19 19.06 24.25 -3.24
N GLN A 20 18.36 23.13 -3.24
CA GLN A 20 17.82 22.51 -4.47
C GLN A 20 16.86 23.45 -5.20
N VAL A 21 16.06 24.23 -4.48
CA VAL A 21 15.08 25.15 -5.07
C VAL A 21 15.60 26.57 -5.25
N GLY A 22 16.82 26.87 -4.80
CA GLY A 22 17.44 28.17 -4.94
C GLY A 22 16.77 29.27 -4.11
N ILE A 23 16.27 28.94 -2.92
CA ILE A 23 15.59 29.86 -2.00
C ILE A 23 16.39 29.95 -0.70
N SER A 24 16.61 31.18 -0.19
CA SER A 24 17.19 31.35 1.13
C SER A 24 16.18 31.07 2.25
N ILE A 25 16.67 30.74 3.44
CA ILE A 25 15.82 30.51 4.61
C ILE A 25 15.03 31.80 4.97
N GLU A 26 15.63 32.97 4.74
CA GLU A 26 14.99 34.24 4.97
C GLU A 26 13.84 34.51 3.99
N GLN A 27 14.04 34.24 2.70
CA GLN A 27 12.98 34.30 1.69
C GLN A 27 11.83 33.35 2.02
N ALA A 28 12.13 32.13 2.41
CA ALA A 28 11.11 31.16 2.81
C ALA A 28 10.35 31.60 4.06
N TYR A 29 11.02 32.22 5.02
CA TYR A 29 10.43 32.71 6.27
C TYR A 29 9.52 33.91 6.06
N HIS A 30 9.87 34.83 5.15
CA HIS A 30 9.13 36.06 4.86
C HIS A 30 8.13 35.95 3.70
N ALA A 31 8.01 34.75 3.10
CA ALA A 31 7.03 34.50 2.05
C ALA A 31 5.59 34.79 2.54
N ALA A 32 4.70 35.17 1.64
CA ALA A 32 3.29 35.32 1.93
C ALA A 32 2.65 33.99 2.34
N GLU A 33 1.40 34.01 2.82
CA GLU A 33 0.71 32.80 3.33
C GLU A 33 0.70 31.61 2.36
N ALA A 34 0.64 31.87 1.03
CA ALA A 34 0.78 30.89 -0.03
C ALA A 34 1.41 31.57 -1.24
N GLU A 35 2.71 31.46 -1.39
CA GLU A 35 3.48 32.15 -2.42
C GLU A 35 4.31 31.16 -3.24
N VAL A 36 4.48 31.43 -4.53
CA VAL A 36 5.37 30.66 -5.40
C VAL A 36 6.63 31.47 -5.70
N ILE A 37 7.77 31.01 -5.22
CA ILE A 37 9.10 31.57 -5.45
C ILE A 37 9.97 30.49 -6.09
N ASN A 38 10.60 30.78 -7.24
CA ASN A 38 11.46 29.83 -7.96
C ASN A 38 10.81 28.45 -8.19
N GLU A 39 9.57 28.43 -8.67
CA GLU A 39 8.77 27.21 -8.85
C GLU A 39 8.51 26.43 -7.55
N CYS A 40 8.74 27.03 -6.39
CA CYS A 40 8.46 26.43 -5.08
C CYS A 40 7.25 27.15 -4.45
N LEU A 41 6.18 26.37 -4.23
CA LEU A 41 5.03 26.82 -3.45
C LEU A 41 5.40 26.77 -1.96
N ILE A 42 5.36 27.92 -1.30
CA ILE A 42 5.64 28.06 0.14
C ILE A 42 4.33 28.27 0.87
N LEU A 43 4.04 27.42 1.84
CA LEU A 43 2.82 27.44 2.64
C LEU A 43 3.15 27.78 4.09
N GLN A 44 2.73 28.95 4.55
CA GLN A 44 3.03 29.47 5.89
C GLN A 44 1.98 29.13 6.95
N ARG A 45 0.73 28.84 6.55
CA ARG A 45 -0.34 28.50 7.50
C ARG A 45 -0.20 27.06 8.00
N ASP A 46 -0.77 26.79 9.16
CA ASP A 46 -0.90 25.47 9.75
C ASP A 46 -2.07 24.66 9.19
N ARG A 47 -2.99 25.29 8.43
CA ARG A 47 -4.19 24.67 7.85
C ARG A 47 -4.53 25.25 6.48
N TYR A 48 -4.97 24.36 5.58
CA TYR A 48 -5.50 24.69 4.26
C TYR A 48 -6.73 23.83 3.95
N ASN A 49 -7.54 24.24 2.97
CA ASN A 49 -8.71 23.49 2.52
C ASN A 49 -8.28 22.32 1.59
N LYS A 50 -9.19 21.36 1.39
CA LYS A 50 -8.89 20.10 0.68
C LYS A 50 -8.37 20.29 -0.76
N SER A 51 -8.84 21.27 -1.50
CA SER A 51 -8.57 21.45 -2.94
C SER A 51 -7.81 22.72 -3.30
N ASN A 52 -7.14 23.39 -2.35
CA ASN A 52 -6.53 24.70 -2.60
C ASN A 52 -5.48 24.69 -3.72
N PHE A 53 -4.80 23.56 -3.95
CA PHE A 53 -3.69 23.45 -4.91
C PHE A 53 -3.91 22.30 -5.89
N GLU A 54 -5.14 21.79 -5.99
CA GLU A 54 -5.56 20.78 -6.94
C GLU A 54 -5.35 21.27 -8.39
N GLU A 55 -4.86 20.37 -9.26
CA GLU A 55 -4.63 20.60 -10.69
C GLU A 55 -3.67 21.76 -11.05
N ARG A 56 -3.05 22.41 -10.08
CA ARG A 56 -2.08 23.50 -10.32
C ARG A 56 -0.78 22.96 -10.91
N THR A 57 -0.22 23.71 -11.85
CA THR A 57 0.99 23.34 -12.60
C THR A 57 2.11 24.36 -12.54
N ASP A 58 1.91 25.46 -11.78
CA ASP A 58 2.82 26.60 -11.69
C ASP A 58 3.96 26.41 -10.68
N PHE A 59 4.05 25.25 -10.04
CA PHE A 59 5.14 24.91 -9.13
C PHE A 59 5.62 23.46 -9.32
N LYS A 60 6.91 23.24 -9.03
CA LYS A 60 7.56 21.90 -9.02
C LYS A 60 7.90 21.40 -7.63
N TYR A 61 7.99 22.32 -6.70
CA TYR A 61 8.38 22.06 -5.31
C TYR A 61 7.30 22.61 -4.36
N ALA A 62 7.15 22.01 -3.19
CA ALA A 62 6.26 22.50 -2.14
C ALA A 62 6.97 22.51 -0.78
N LEU A 63 7.04 23.65 -0.13
CA LEU A 63 7.51 23.83 1.24
C LEU A 63 6.31 24.08 2.16
N LEU A 64 5.98 23.09 2.98
CA LEU A 64 4.83 23.11 3.90
C LEU A 64 5.32 23.52 5.29
N TRP A 65 5.68 24.81 5.45
CA TRP A 65 6.47 25.32 6.58
C TRP A 65 5.84 25.02 7.95
N ASN A 66 4.57 25.33 8.11
CA ASN A 66 3.86 25.18 9.38
C ASN A 66 2.76 24.09 9.35
N LEU A 67 2.54 23.48 8.21
CA LEU A 67 1.46 22.51 8.05
C LEU A 67 1.73 21.25 8.88
N VAL A 68 0.76 20.86 9.72
CA VAL A 68 0.82 19.65 10.54
C VAL A 68 0.06 18.51 9.89
N LYS A 69 -0.98 18.84 9.12
CA LYS A 69 -1.87 17.87 8.49
C LYS A 69 -2.10 18.23 7.03
N ILE A 70 -1.82 17.32 6.12
CA ILE A 70 -2.10 17.50 4.69
C ILE A 70 -3.51 16.99 4.39
N PRO A 71 -4.43 17.82 3.89
CA PRO A 71 -5.77 17.43 3.47
C PRO A 71 -5.76 16.45 2.29
N ALA A 72 -6.81 15.62 2.21
CA ALA A 72 -6.92 14.47 1.29
C ALA A 72 -6.74 14.78 -0.20
N GLN A 73 -7.04 15.99 -0.65
CA GLN A 73 -7.03 16.35 -2.08
C GLN A 73 -6.08 17.51 -2.38
N MET A 74 -5.27 17.92 -1.41
CA MET A 74 -4.56 19.22 -1.44
C MET A 74 -3.73 19.44 -2.71
N PHE A 75 -3.05 18.43 -3.21
CA PHE A 75 -2.20 18.46 -4.41
C PHE A 75 -2.65 17.48 -5.49
N HIS A 76 -3.90 17.02 -5.43
CA HIS A 76 -4.43 16.07 -6.42
C HIS A 76 -4.22 16.63 -7.83
N LYS A 77 -3.62 15.83 -8.71
CA LYS A 77 -3.28 16.21 -10.10
C LYS A 77 -2.42 17.50 -10.24
N ALA A 78 -1.71 17.95 -9.22
CA ALA A 78 -0.67 18.97 -9.37
C ALA A 78 0.50 18.34 -10.16
N ALA A 79 0.35 18.23 -11.48
CA ALA A 79 1.13 17.34 -12.34
C ALA A 79 2.64 17.66 -12.37
N ASN A 80 3.03 18.91 -12.12
CA ASN A 80 4.45 19.31 -12.11
C ASN A 80 5.14 19.11 -10.75
N LEU A 81 4.40 18.77 -9.69
CA LEU A 81 4.97 18.60 -8.35
C LEU A 81 5.90 17.39 -8.30
N VAL A 82 7.19 17.63 -8.05
CA VAL A 82 8.25 16.61 -8.02
C VAL A 82 8.76 16.34 -6.61
N SER A 83 8.81 17.36 -5.74
CA SER A 83 9.29 17.21 -4.38
C SER A 83 8.47 18.07 -3.40
N ALA A 84 8.19 17.51 -2.23
CA ALA A 84 7.52 18.20 -1.14
C ALA A 84 8.30 18.02 0.17
N PHE A 85 8.48 19.14 0.90
CA PHE A 85 9.11 19.17 2.21
C PHE A 85 8.15 19.75 3.25
N GLY A 86 7.90 19.03 4.32
CA GLY A 86 7.02 19.44 5.41
C GLY A 86 7.63 19.08 6.77
N PRO A 87 8.38 20.00 7.40
CA PRO A 87 9.12 19.71 8.64
C PRO A 87 8.22 19.36 9.82
N LYS A 88 6.96 19.80 9.81
CA LYS A 88 5.99 19.61 10.90
C LYS A 88 4.86 18.63 10.54
N VAL A 89 4.82 18.12 9.31
CA VAL A 89 3.74 17.24 8.85
C VAL A 89 3.77 15.92 9.62
N LYS A 90 2.67 15.59 10.27
CA LYS A 90 2.47 14.35 11.03
C LYS A 90 1.46 13.41 10.41
N LEU A 91 0.49 13.95 9.67
CA LEU A 91 -0.63 13.21 9.13
C LEU A 91 -0.91 13.64 7.69
N ILE A 92 -1.17 12.66 6.82
CA ILE A 92 -1.83 12.86 5.54
C ILE A 92 -3.21 12.21 5.64
N GLU A 93 -4.26 12.97 5.32
CA GLU A 93 -5.65 12.50 5.38
C GLU A 93 -5.94 11.38 4.38
N ASP A 94 -6.93 10.57 4.69
CA ASP A 94 -7.44 9.52 3.80
C ASP A 94 -8.02 10.13 2.52
N GLY A 95 -7.60 9.62 1.38
CA GLY A 95 -8.18 9.91 0.09
C GLY A 95 -9.42 9.06 -0.18
N GLN A 96 -9.95 9.15 -1.39
CA GLN A 96 -11.15 8.46 -1.82
C GLN A 96 -10.98 7.88 -3.22
N LEU A 97 -11.72 6.83 -3.51
CA LEU A 97 -11.98 6.37 -4.86
C LEU A 97 -13.29 7.00 -5.31
N ILE A 98 -13.26 7.81 -6.35
CA ILE A 98 -14.46 8.46 -6.88
C ILE A 98 -14.69 8.09 -8.35
N ALA A 99 -15.95 8.14 -8.74
CA ALA A 99 -16.38 8.04 -10.11
C ALA A 99 -16.32 9.43 -10.78
N VAL A 100 -15.53 9.57 -11.84
CA VAL A 100 -15.43 10.82 -12.61
C VAL A 100 -16.27 10.78 -13.88
N SER A 101 -16.61 9.59 -14.37
CA SER A 101 -17.56 9.36 -15.47
C SER A 101 -17.95 7.88 -15.52
N PRO A 102 -19.04 7.50 -16.24
CA PRO A 102 -19.47 6.12 -16.34
C PRO A 102 -18.33 5.18 -16.75
N GLY A 103 -17.98 4.21 -15.86
CA GLY A 103 -16.92 3.25 -16.07
C GLY A 103 -15.49 3.76 -15.81
N GLN A 104 -15.32 4.99 -15.32
CA GLN A 104 -14.02 5.52 -14.93
C GLN A 104 -13.97 5.86 -13.44
N LEU A 105 -13.10 5.17 -12.73
CA LEU A 105 -12.75 5.46 -11.34
C LEU A 105 -11.43 6.21 -11.27
N THR A 106 -11.33 7.12 -10.33
CA THR A 106 -10.09 7.84 -10.06
C THR A 106 -9.81 7.84 -8.58
N ASN A 107 -8.58 7.48 -8.22
CA ASN A 107 -8.08 7.62 -6.87
C ASN A 107 -7.87 9.11 -6.59
N ILE A 108 -8.45 9.61 -5.51
CA ILE A 108 -8.21 10.96 -5.03
C ILE A 108 -7.50 10.88 -3.69
N GLY A 109 -6.22 11.17 -3.69
CA GLY A 109 -5.40 11.31 -2.51
C GLY A 109 -4.59 12.60 -2.59
N ALA A 110 -3.92 12.94 -1.50
CA ALA A 110 -3.23 14.22 -1.36
C ALA A 110 -2.23 14.51 -2.50
N PHE A 111 -1.56 13.50 -3.02
CA PHE A 111 -0.53 13.60 -4.07
C PHE A 111 -0.83 12.74 -5.30
N THR A 112 -2.00 12.14 -5.39
CA THR A 112 -2.38 11.31 -6.54
C THR A 112 -2.32 12.11 -7.84
N GLY A 113 -1.73 11.52 -8.89
CA GLY A 113 -1.59 12.18 -10.19
C GLY A 113 -0.47 13.22 -10.25
N THR A 114 0.41 13.28 -9.24
CA THR A 114 1.63 14.10 -9.26
C THR A 114 2.83 13.33 -9.79
N MET A 115 3.88 14.04 -10.19
CA MET A 115 5.19 13.46 -10.54
C MET A 115 6.11 13.32 -9.32
N LEU A 116 5.54 13.24 -8.11
CA LEU A 116 6.28 13.27 -6.85
C LEU A 116 7.29 12.10 -6.79
N LYS A 117 8.56 12.45 -6.63
CA LYS A 117 9.70 11.53 -6.46
C LYS A 117 10.22 11.52 -5.05
N GLN A 118 10.07 12.64 -4.34
CA GLN A 118 10.58 12.83 -3.00
C GLN A 118 9.52 13.44 -2.09
N ALA A 119 9.23 12.73 -1.00
CA ALA A 119 8.39 13.19 0.10
C ALA A 119 9.25 13.27 1.35
N LEU A 120 9.54 14.50 1.81
CA LEU A 120 10.44 14.80 2.91
C LEU A 120 9.61 15.24 4.13
N PHE A 121 9.06 14.28 4.86
CA PHE A 121 8.17 14.52 6.01
C PHE A 121 8.75 13.84 7.27
N PRO A 122 9.75 14.44 7.91
CA PRO A 122 10.51 13.79 8.99
C PRO A 122 9.70 13.49 10.24
N GLN A 123 8.54 14.12 10.43
CA GLN A 123 7.64 13.88 11.56
C GLN A 123 6.38 13.09 11.16
N LEU A 124 6.29 12.59 9.92
CA LEU A 124 5.12 11.88 9.45
C LEU A 124 4.94 10.56 10.20
N GLU A 125 3.80 10.42 10.86
CA GLU A 125 3.42 9.26 11.66
C GLU A 125 2.36 8.40 10.94
N ARG A 126 1.48 9.05 10.16
CA ARG A 126 0.36 8.41 9.49
C ARG A 126 0.19 8.89 8.05
N ILE A 127 0.06 7.93 7.16
CA ILE A 127 -0.26 8.14 5.74
C ILE A 127 -1.67 7.61 5.50
N GLY A 128 -2.54 8.47 5.00
CA GLY A 128 -3.92 8.12 4.66
C GLY A 128 -4.02 7.32 3.36
N SER A 129 -5.20 6.74 3.16
CA SER A 129 -5.52 5.93 1.99
C SER A 129 -5.37 6.74 0.69
N TYR A 130 -4.91 6.11 -0.39
CA TYR A 130 -4.68 6.69 -1.71
C TYR A 130 -3.68 7.87 -1.77
N SER A 131 -3.02 8.24 -0.68
CA SER A 131 -2.24 9.49 -0.57
C SER A 131 -1.20 9.68 -1.66
N PHE A 132 -0.50 8.62 -2.06
CA PHE A 132 0.59 8.63 -3.05
C PHE A 132 0.37 7.66 -4.20
N SER A 133 -0.86 7.15 -4.39
CA SER A 133 -1.16 6.16 -5.44
C SER A 133 -0.66 6.66 -6.81
N GLY A 134 0.10 5.84 -7.52
CA GLY A 134 0.68 6.13 -8.83
C GLY A 134 1.84 7.15 -8.86
N CYS A 135 2.32 7.62 -7.70
CA CYS A 135 3.48 8.52 -7.63
C CYS A 135 4.79 7.83 -8.00
N LYS A 136 5.82 8.63 -8.32
CA LYS A 136 7.16 8.14 -8.72
C LYS A 136 8.14 8.02 -7.54
N ILE A 137 7.61 7.85 -6.31
CA ILE A 137 8.43 7.70 -5.09
C ILE A 137 9.21 6.40 -5.17
N GLN A 138 10.52 6.45 -4.89
CA GLN A 138 11.43 5.30 -4.93
C GLN A 138 11.85 4.82 -3.54
N SER A 139 11.78 5.69 -2.52
CA SER A 139 12.23 5.38 -1.16
C SER A 139 11.47 6.18 -0.11
N LEU A 140 11.16 5.55 1.02
CA LEU A 140 10.48 6.16 2.18
C LEU A 140 11.37 6.31 3.41
N ASN A 141 12.36 5.46 3.56
CA ASN A 141 13.09 5.23 4.81
C ASN A 141 13.92 6.41 5.33
N VAL A 142 14.47 7.25 4.44
CA VAL A 142 15.33 8.37 4.86
C VAL A 142 14.53 9.60 5.24
N ASN A 143 13.38 9.75 4.61
CA ASN A 143 12.62 10.99 4.60
C ASN A 143 11.42 11.00 5.55
N CYS A 144 10.94 9.82 5.95
CA CYS A 144 9.74 9.66 6.80
C CYS A 144 9.96 8.52 7.82
N PRO A 145 10.90 8.66 8.75
CA PRO A 145 11.33 7.55 9.64
C PRO A 145 10.30 7.17 10.70
N LEU A 146 9.33 8.03 11.01
CA LEU A 146 8.37 7.85 12.11
C LEU A 146 7.06 7.21 11.68
N ILE A 147 6.90 6.85 10.41
CA ILE A 147 5.66 6.25 9.91
C ILE A 147 5.32 5.00 10.72
N ALA A 148 4.14 5.03 11.33
CA ALA A 148 3.57 3.93 12.10
C ALA A 148 2.38 3.28 11.39
N TYR A 149 1.68 4.00 10.51
CA TYR A 149 0.50 3.53 9.80
C TYR A 149 0.54 3.96 8.32
N VAL A 150 0.21 3.02 7.44
CA VAL A 150 0.03 3.25 6.00
C VAL A 150 -1.37 2.78 5.61
N GLY A 151 -2.19 3.68 5.07
CA GLY A 151 -3.57 3.41 4.67
C GLY A 151 -3.68 2.60 3.38
N ASP A 152 -4.94 2.28 3.02
CA ASP A 152 -5.25 1.46 1.86
C ASP A 152 -4.83 2.14 0.55
N ASN A 153 -4.30 1.39 -0.40
CA ASN A 153 -3.85 1.89 -1.71
C ASN A 153 -2.84 3.07 -1.63
N ALA A 154 -2.25 3.34 -0.46
CA ALA A 154 -1.46 4.56 -0.23
C ALA A 154 -0.30 4.72 -1.22
N PHE A 155 0.34 3.64 -1.62
CA PHE A 155 1.47 3.61 -2.56
C PHE A 155 1.26 2.64 -3.72
N GLU A 156 0.03 2.28 -4.02
CA GLU A 156 -0.30 1.40 -5.13
C GLU A 156 0.35 1.89 -6.43
N GLY A 157 1.06 1.00 -7.14
CA GLY A 157 1.76 1.32 -8.39
C GLY A 157 2.93 2.31 -8.28
N CYS A 158 3.45 2.55 -7.07
CA CYS A 158 4.66 3.36 -6.87
C CYS A 158 5.93 2.59 -7.23
N SER A 159 7.03 3.33 -7.46
CA SER A 159 8.34 2.75 -7.81
C SER A 159 9.21 2.42 -6.60
N ILE A 160 8.61 2.14 -5.43
CA ILE A 160 9.34 1.87 -4.19
C ILE A 160 10.06 0.54 -4.28
N THR A 161 11.38 0.55 -4.06
CA THR A 161 12.22 -0.65 -4.13
C THR A 161 12.66 -1.18 -2.76
N LYS A 162 12.65 -0.32 -1.73
CA LYS A 162 13.08 -0.69 -0.37
C LYS A 162 12.21 0.01 0.66
N ILE A 163 11.84 -0.73 1.70
CA ILE A 163 11.17 -0.23 2.89
C ILE A 163 12.05 -0.51 4.10
N ASN A 164 12.35 0.53 4.88
CA ASN A 164 13.03 0.43 6.16
C ASN A 164 12.36 1.38 7.16
N LEU A 165 11.24 0.96 7.72
CA LEU A 165 10.39 1.75 8.61
C LEU A 165 10.33 1.11 10.00
N GLN A 166 11.21 1.57 10.89
CA GLN A 166 11.41 1.00 12.22
C GLN A 166 10.20 1.16 13.16
N HIS A 167 9.30 2.09 12.86
CA HIS A 167 8.11 2.38 13.65
C HIS A 167 6.81 1.83 13.04
N LEU A 168 6.86 1.25 11.85
CA LEU A 168 5.67 0.75 11.13
C LEU A 168 4.99 -0.35 11.94
N LEU A 169 3.70 -0.17 12.21
CA LEU A 169 2.85 -1.09 12.97
C LEU A 169 1.82 -1.76 12.07
N GLU A 170 1.23 -1.00 11.13
CA GLU A 170 0.12 -1.47 10.32
C GLU A 170 0.23 -0.99 8.88
N VAL A 171 -0.11 -1.88 7.97
CA VAL A 171 -0.22 -1.62 6.52
C VAL A 171 -1.61 -2.02 6.07
N GLY A 172 -2.32 -1.09 5.43
CA GLY A 172 -3.67 -1.28 4.90
C GLY A 172 -3.73 -2.15 3.64
N ASP A 173 -4.94 -2.33 3.13
CA ASP A 173 -5.20 -3.14 1.93
C ASP A 173 -4.58 -2.49 0.69
N LEU A 174 -3.99 -3.31 -0.20
CA LEU A 174 -3.38 -2.84 -1.46
C LEU A 174 -2.30 -1.76 -1.29
N ALA A 175 -1.84 -1.46 -0.07
CA ALA A 175 -1.01 -0.28 0.23
C ALA A 175 0.27 -0.18 -0.59
N PHE A 176 0.91 -1.29 -0.90
CA PHE A 176 2.12 -1.40 -1.73
C PHE A 176 1.95 -2.39 -2.88
N CYS A 177 0.70 -2.61 -3.31
CA CYS A 177 0.39 -3.51 -4.42
C CYS A 177 1.16 -3.07 -5.68
N GLU A 178 1.77 -4.05 -6.37
CA GLU A 178 2.56 -3.83 -7.59
C GLU A 178 3.79 -2.89 -7.43
N CYS A 179 4.23 -2.62 -6.18
CA CYS A 179 5.50 -1.95 -5.96
C CYS A 179 6.67 -2.94 -6.10
N PRO A 180 7.77 -2.57 -6.78
CA PRO A 180 8.93 -3.45 -6.99
C PRO A 180 9.84 -3.54 -5.74
N ILE A 181 9.23 -3.76 -4.56
CA ILE A 181 9.93 -3.80 -3.28
C ILE A 181 10.76 -5.09 -3.21
N SER A 182 12.07 -4.97 -2.99
CA SER A 182 12.99 -6.10 -2.82
C SER A 182 13.37 -6.36 -1.37
N THR A 183 13.30 -5.32 -0.53
CA THR A 183 13.67 -5.38 0.90
C THR A 183 12.59 -4.76 1.77
N LEU A 184 12.14 -5.49 2.79
CA LEU A 184 11.14 -5.04 3.76
C LEU A 184 11.71 -5.16 5.18
N ALA A 185 12.17 -4.06 5.77
CA ALA A 185 12.59 -3.98 7.15
C ALA A 185 11.58 -3.16 7.96
N ALA A 186 10.70 -3.85 8.68
CA ALA A 186 9.67 -3.29 9.53
C ALA A 186 9.52 -4.16 10.80
N PRO A 187 10.51 -4.11 11.72
CA PRO A 187 10.60 -5.07 12.83
C PRO A 187 9.44 -4.98 13.84
N ARG A 188 8.66 -3.90 13.81
CA ARG A 188 7.48 -3.69 14.66
C ARG A 188 6.15 -3.93 13.96
N LEU A 189 6.16 -4.34 12.69
CA LEU A 189 4.95 -4.55 11.89
C LEU A 189 4.10 -5.67 12.50
N ILE A 190 2.88 -5.33 12.90
CA ILE A 190 1.94 -6.23 13.57
C ILE A 190 0.93 -6.80 12.58
N SER A 191 0.45 -6.00 11.66
CA SER A 191 -0.62 -6.40 10.76
C SER A 191 -0.40 -5.88 9.34
N VAL A 192 -0.77 -6.71 8.39
CA VAL A 192 -0.67 -6.45 6.95
C VAL A 192 -2.01 -6.75 6.31
N GLY A 193 -2.58 -5.79 5.59
CA GLY A 193 -3.87 -5.87 4.93
C GLY A 193 -3.87 -6.75 3.69
N GLU A 194 -5.04 -6.87 3.07
CA GLU A 194 -5.29 -7.68 1.88
C GLU A 194 -4.51 -7.13 0.67
N TYR A 195 -3.87 -8.00 -0.14
CA TYR A 195 -3.05 -7.65 -1.32
C TYR A 195 -1.95 -6.61 -1.09
N SER A 196 -1.59 -6.27 0.15
CA SER A 196 -0.74 -5.10 0.45
C SER A 196 0.67 -5.15 -0.16
N PHE A 197 1.28 -6.33 -0.31
CA PHE A 197 2.57 -6.55 -1.00
C PHE A 197 2.45 -7.53 -2.16
N TYR A 198 1.28 -7.60 -2.77
CA TYR A 198 1.00 -8.49 -3.90
C TYR A 198 1.98 -8.24 -5.06
N ASN A 199 2.56 -9.31 -5.60
CA ASN A 199 3.56 -9.27 -6.69
C ASN A 199 4.79 -8.40 -6.41
N SER A 200 5.13 -8.15 -5.13
CA SER A 200 6.39 -7.51 -4.77
C SER A 200 7.57 -8.48 -4.91
N LEU A 201 8.78 -7.93 -5.14
CA LEU A 201 10.01 -8.71 -5.32
C LEU A 201 10.71 -9.01 -3.98
N ILE A 202 9.99 -9.02 -2.86
CA ILE A 202 10.57 -9.12 -1.52
C ILE A 202 11.31 -10.44 -1.36
N SER A 203 12.63 -10.35 -1.24
CA SER A 203 13.51 -11.49 -0.99
C SER A 203 14.09 -11.49 0.42
N THR A 204 14.22 -10.29 1.01
CA THR A 204 14.73 -10.10 2.38
C THR A 204 13.71 -9.32 3.20
N SER A 205 13.42 -9.82 4.41
CA SER A 205 12.47 -9.16 5.31
C SER A 205 12.90 -9.25 6.76
N ASP A 206 12.59 -8.20 7.53
CA ASP A 206 12.59 -8.20 9.00
C ASP A 206 11.20 -7.75 9.45
N ILE A 207 10.31 -8.73 9.65
CA ILE A 207 8.89 -8.56 10.04
C ILE A 207 8.53 -9.52 11.16
N LYS A 208 9.45 -9.77 12.09
CA LYS A 208 9.30 -10.77 13.14
C LYS A 208 8.16 -10.50 14.12
N ALA A 209 7.70 -9.25 14.23
CA ALA A 209 6.56 -8.89 15.09
C ALA A 209 5.19 -9.21 14.44
N LEU A 210 5.15 -9.61 13.16
CA LEU A 210 3.92 -9.82 12.41
C LEU A 210 3.04 -10.86 13.09
N THR A 211 1.78 -10.49 13.37
CA THR A 211 0.76 -11.35 13.98
C THR A 211 -0.34 -11.72 13.00
N VAL A 212 -0.68 -10.82 12.07
CA VAL A 212 -1.75 -11.00 11.09
C VAL A 212 -1.23 -10.72 9.70
N ALA A 213 -1.28 -11.72 8.83
CA ALA A 213 -1.09 -11.62 7.40
C ALA A 213 -2.47 -11.71 6.73
N GLY A 214 -2.92 -10.65 6.06
CA GLY A 214 -4.17 -10.58 5.32
C GLY A 214 -4.20 -11.49 4.10
N ASP A 215 -5.33 -11.55 3.42
CA ASP A 215 -5.50 -12.38 2.23
C ASP A 215 -4.59 -11.86 1.11
N TYR A 216 -3.93 -12.78 0.38
CA TYR A 216 -3.05 -12.46 -0.76
C TYR A 216 -1.88 -11.50 -0.47
N CYS A 217 -1.61 -11.14 0.80
CA CYS A 217 -0.74 -10.01 1.17
C CYS A 217 0.71 -10.15 0.69
N PHE A 218 1.27 -11.35 0.63
CA PHE A 218 2.61 -11.63 0.12
C PHE A 218 2.60 -12.59 -1.08
N GLN A 219 1.48 -12.69 -1.80
CA GLN A 219 1.41 -13.56 -2.95
C GLN A 219 2.43 -13.14 -4.02
N GLY A 220 3.20 -14.10 -4.52
CA GLY A 220 4.20 -13.87 -5.56
C GLY A 220 5.51 -13.25 -5.09
N CYS A 221 5.71 -13.08 -3.77
CA CYS A 221 6.97 -12.60 -3.22
C CYS A 221 8.12 -13.61 -3.38
N HIS A 222 9.36 -13.13 -3.35
CA HIS A 222 10.57 -13.88 -3.65
C HIS A 222 11.33 -14.38 -2.40
N PHE A 223 10.66 -14.59 -1.28
CA PHE A 223 11.28 -15.14 -0.08
C PHE A 223 11.98 -16.47 -0.35
N GLN A 224 13.17 -16.67 0.22
CA GLN A 224 13.84 -17.99 0.27
C GLN A 224 13.57 -18.69 1.60
N SER A 225 13.58 -17.94 2.68
CA SER A 225 13.24 -18.40 4.02
C SER A 225 12.44 -17.32 4.73
N LEU A 226 11.44 -17.72 5.49
CA LEU A 226 10.56 -16.79 6.21
C LEU A 226 10.31 -17.28 7.62
N GLU A 227 10.76 -16.50 8.60
CA GLU A 227 10.57 -16.75 10.02
C GLU A 227 9.62 -15.71 10.62
N LEU A 228 8.44 -16.15 11.05
CA LEU A 228 7.37 -15.32 11.62
C LEU A 228 6.98 -15.85 13.01
N PRO A 229 7.83 -15.65 14.04
CA PRO A 229 7.66 -16.26 15.33
C PRO A 229 6.36 -15.87 16.05
N ASN A 230 5.79 -14.72 15.70
CA ASN A 230 4.59 -14.17 16.33
C ASN A 230 3.33 -14.30 15.45
N LEU A 231 3.42 -14.88 14.24
CA LEU A 231 2.28 -14.99 13.34
C LEU A 231 1.18 -15.88 13.92
N ILE A 232 -0.02 -15.33 14.04
CA ILE A 232 -1.22 -15.99 14.57
C ILE A 232 -2.19 -16.36 13.44
N VAL A 233 -2.34 -15.46 12.47
CA VAL A 233 -3.29 -15.61 11.36
C VAL A 233 -2.57 -15.43 10.03
N ALA A 234 -2.70 -16.41 9.15
CA ALA A 234 -2.35 -16.31 7.73
C ALA A 234 -3.64 -16.40 6.92
N GLY A 235 -3.96 -15.35 6.19
CA GLY A 235 -5.15 -15.24 5.34
C GLY A 235 -5.09 -16.14 4.11
N GLU A 236 -6.16 -16.14 3.31
CA GLU A 236 -6.23 -16.90 2.07
C GLU A 236 -5.10 -16.50 1.12
N MET A 237 -4.44 -17.48 0.50
CA MET A 237 -3.36 -17.27 -0.48
C MET A 237 -2.26 -16.28 -0.04
N SER A 238 -2.13 -15.99 1.26
CA SER A 238 -1.22 -14.95 1.78
C SER A 238 0.24 -15.13 1.39
N PHE A 239 0.70 -16.34 1.17
CA PHE A 239 2.05 -16.69 0.70
C PHE A 239 2.03 -17.53 -0.58
N ALA A 240 0.92 -17.56 -1.32
CA ALA A 240 0.83 -18.32 -2.56
C ALA A 240 1.81 -17.78 -3.61
N LYS A 241 2.25 -18.64 -4.54
CA LYS A 241 3.19 -18.31 -5.62
C LYS A 241 4.56 -17.78 -5.16
N CYS A 242 4.91 -17.94 -3.89
CA CYS A 242 6.27 -17.69 -3.40
C CYS A 242 7.18 -18.82 -3.87
N ARG A 243 7.52 -18.84 -5.16
CA ARG A 243 8.18 -19.97 -5.83
C ARG A 243 9.56 -20.31 -5.28
N LEU A 244 10.26 -19.31 -4.71
CA LEU A 244 11.61 -19.46 -4.14
C LEU A 244 11.59 -19.85 -2.65
N LEU A 245 10.43 -19.84 -2.00
CA LEU A 245 10.30 -20.13 -0.57
C LEU A 245 10.61 -21.60 -0.28
N GLN A 246 11.69 -21.85 0.44
CA GLN A 246 12.14 -23.18 0.84
C GLN A 246 11.73 -23.54 2.27
N GLN A 247 11.78 -22.56 3.17
CA GLN A 247 11.53 -22.75 4.59
C GLN A 247 10.54 -21.69 5.11
N PHE A 248 9.53 -22.16 5.86
CA PHE A 248 8.57 -21.32 6.53
C PHE A 248 8.44 -21.74 7.99
N SER A 249 8.66 -20.81 8.94
CA SER A 249 8.49 -21.05 10.38
C SER A 249 7.51 -20.05 10.98
N ALA A 250 6.43 -20.57 11.58
CA ALA A 250 5.40 -19.80 12.27
C ALA A 250 4.87 -20.59 13.48
N PRO A 251 5.63 -20.70 14.56
CA PRO A 251 5.32 -21.57 15.70
C PRO A 251 4.07 -21.16 16.48
N GLN A 252 3.59 -19.92 16.35
CA GLN A 252 2.38 -19.43 17.02
C GLN A 252 1.13 -19.46 16.13
N LEU A 253 1.24 -19.93 14.88
CA LEU A 253 0.15 -19.93 13.90
C LEU A 253 -1.07 -20.72 14.40
N GLN A 254 -2.24 -20.08 14.45
CA GLN A 254 -3.51 -20.65 14.94
C GLN A 254 -4.54 -20.76 13.81
N LYS A 255 -4.56 -19.79 12.89
CA LYS A 255 -5.49 -19.77 11.75
C LYS A 255 -4.71 -19.77 10.45
N LEU A 256 -5.08 -20.68 9.57
CA LEU A 256 -4.54 -20.81 8.22
C LEU A 256 -5.71 -20.72 7.24
N GLY A 257 -5.65 -19.73 6.36
CA GLY A 257 -6.59 -19.56 5.25
C GLY A 257 -6.48 -20.67 4.22
N GLU A 258 -7.29 -20.59 3.18
CA GLU A 258 -7.20 -21.54 2.08
C GLU A 258 -6.02 -21.21 1.16
N ASN A 259 -5.43 -22.24 0.56
CA ASN A 259 -4.43 -22.09 -0.50
C ASN A 259 -3.18 -21.24 -0.14
N VAL A 260 -2.85 -21.10 1.14
CA VAL A 260 -1.78 -20.21 1.65
C VAL A 260 -0.45 -20.41 0.95
N PHE A 261 -0.08 -21.67 0.61
CA PHE A 261 1.19 -22.02 -0.04
C PHE A 261 1.00 -22.62 -1.43
N THR A 262 -0.09 -22.31 -2.11
CA THR A 262 -0.32 -22.77 -3.48
C THR A 262 0.79 -22.26 -4.40
N ASP A 263 1.31 -23.09 -5.29
CA ASP A 263 2.40 -22.79 -6.22
C ASP A 263 3.73 -22.35 -5.55
N CYS A 264 3.97 -22.74 -4.28
CA CYS A 264 5.27 -22.62 -3.63
C CYS A 264 6.16 -23.82 -3.99
N GLU A 265 6.69 -23.82 -5.20
CA GLU A 265 7.36 -24.96 -5.82
C GLU A 265 8.60 -25.45 -5.05
N SER A 266 9.32 -24.54 -4.38
CA SER A 266 10.56 -24.86 -3.62
C SER A 266 10.31 -25.22 -2.16
N LEU A 267 9.05 -25.11 -1.65
CA LEU A 267 8.76 -25.23 -0.22
C LEU A 267 8.95 -26.66 0.28
N CYS A 268 10.01 -26.88 1.06
CA CYS A 268 10.38 -28.18 1.58
C CYS A 268 10.23 -28.32 3.10
N GLN A 269 10.18 -27.21 3.84
CA GLN A 269 10.07 -27.22 5.30
C GLN A 269 9.04 -26.23 5.80
N ILE A 270 8.07 -26.72 6.60
CA ILE A 270 7.11 -25.90 7.34
C ILE A 270 7.20 -26.26 8.82
N ASP A 271 7.49 -25.28 9.66
CA ASP A 271 7.48 -25.41 11.11
C ASP A 271 6.32 -24.59 11.70
N CYS A 272 5.26 -25.29 12.14
CA CYS A 272 4.12 -24.70 12.82
C CYS A 272 3.39 -25.74 13.67
N LYS A 273 2.59 -25.28 14.65
CA LYS A 273 1.81 -26.15 15.54
C LYS A 273 0.52 -26.69 14.93
N LEU A 274 0.12 -26.23 13.75
CA LEU A 274 -1.13 -26.66 13.13
C LEU A 274 -1.06 -28.13 12.70
N LYS A 275 -2.19 -28.83 12.87
CA LYS A 275 -2.31 -30.21 12.40
C LYS A 275 -2.19 -30.27 10.87
N ARG A 276 -1.48 -31.27 10.36
CA ARG A 276 -1.23 -31.47 8.92
C ARG A 276 -2.49 -31.50 8.05
N SER A 277 -3.65 -31.88 8.61
CA SER A 277 -4.93 -31.91 7.89
C SER A 277 -5.42 -30.53 7.42
N LYS A 278 -4.84 -29.44 7.93
CA LYS A 278 -5.17 -28.07 7.49
C LYS A 278 -4.34 -27.57 6.31
N PHE A 279 -3.27 -28.29 5.95
CA PHE A 279 -2.46 -27.93 4.79
C PHE A 279 -2.99 -28.66 3.55
N VAL A 280 -3.42 -27.90 2.56
CA VAL A 280 -3.83 -28.46 1.26
C VAL A 280 -2.67 -28.30 0.30
N CYS A 281 -2.01 -29.42 -0.02
CA CYS A 281 -1.01 -29.49 -1.07
C CYS A 281 -1.75 -29.50 -2.42
N ARG A 282 -1.77 -28.41 -3.15
CA ARG A 282 -2.38 -28.29 -4.49
C ARG A 282 -1.36 -27.91 -5.57
N GLY A 283 -0.09 -28.26 -5.39
CA GLY A 283 0.94 -28.06 -6.43
C GLY A 283 1.01 -29.25 -7.40
N THR A 284 1.17 -28.99 -8.67
CA THR A 284 1.39 -30.02 -9.72
C THR A 284 2.74 -30.73 -9.56
N GLU A 285 3.61 -30.30 -8.65
CA GLU A 285 4.99 -30.73 -8.50
C GLU A 285 5.34 -31.17 -7.07
N CYS A 286 4.42 -31.86 -6.40
CA CYS A 286 4.73 -32.54 -5.13
C CYS A 286 5.89 -33.55 -5.27
N GLU A 287 6.28 -33.90 -6.51
CA GLU A 287 7.39 -34.79 -6.83
C GLU A 287 8.75 -34.24 -6.38
N THR A 288 8.91 -32.94 -6.32
CA THR A 288 10.18 -32.30 -5.95
C THR A 288 10.31 -31.98 -4.45
N VAL A 289 9.20 -31.99 -3.70
CA VAL A 289 9.19 -31.66 -2.28
C VAL A 289 9.39 -32.89 -1.42
N LYS A 290 10.65 -33.31 -1.22
CA LYS A 290 11.01 -34.49 -0.41
C LYS A 290 10.45 -34.50 1.02
N ASN A 291 10.07 -33.35 1.57
CA ASN A 291 9.53 -33.15 2.92
C ASN A 291 8.20 -32.42 2.95
N CYS A 292 7.36 -32.55 1.94
CA CYS A 292 6.02 -31.97 1.96
C CYS A 292 5.30 -32.30 3.29
N PRO A 293 4.82 -31.32 4.05
CA PRO A 293 4.18 -31.56 5.34
C PRO A 293 2.89 -32.41 5.23
N VAL A 294 2.31 -32.51 4.02
CA VAL A 294 1.09 -33.28 3.75
C VAL A 294 1.38 -34.70 3.32
N CYS A 295 2.31 -34.91 2.39
CA CYS A 295 2.58 -36.26 1.82
C CYS A 295 3.92 -36.88 2.22
N ARG A 296 4.85 -36.13 2.81
CA ARG A 296 6.23 -36.54 3.15
C ARG A 296 7.01 -37.13 1.95
N GLY A 297 6.73 -36.67 0.75
CA GLY A 297 7.30 -37.25 -0.46
C GLY A 297 6.69 -38.60 -0.86
N ASP A 298 5.61 -39.05 -0.19
CA ASP A 298 4.88 -40.26 -0.56
C ASP A 298 3.95 -39.93 -1.75
N LEU A 299 4.50 -40.17 -2.92
CA LEU A 299 3.85 -39.95 -4.22
C LEU A 299 2.54 -40.70 -4.37
N GLU A 300 2.40 -41.93 -3.82
CA GLU A 300 1.14 -42.65 -3.87
C GLU A 300 0.01 -41.94 -3.16
N LYS A 301 0.28 -41.27 -2.05
CA LYS A 301 -0.72 -40.45 -1.35
C LYS A 301 -1.13 -39.20 -2.14
N CYS A 302 -0.21 -38.64 -2.93
CA CYS A 302 -0.53 -37.56 -3.86
C CYS A 302 -1.21 -38.09 -5.13
N PHE A 303 -0.77 -39.23 -5.70
CA PHE A 303 -1.32 -39.79 -6.94
C PHE A 303 -2.68 -40.45 -6.79
N ARG A 304 -3.04 -41.02 -5.63
CA ARG A 304 -4.43 -41.49 -5.38
C ARG A 304 -5.47 -40.39 -5.54
N LYS A 305 -5.04 -39.14 -5.60
CA LYS A 305 -5.85 -38.01 -5.97
C LYS A 305 -5.68 -37.61 -7.45
N GLY A 306 -5.39 -38.55 -8.35
CA GLY A 306 -5.25 -38.30 -9.81
C GLY A 306 -6.47 -37.65 -10.51
N ARG A 307 -7.61 -37.54 -9.81
CA ARG A 307 -8.68 -36.56 -10.14
C ARG A 307 -8.26 -35.10 -10.00
N ILE A 308 -7.07 -34.87 -9.46
CA ILE A 308 -6.59 -33.51 -9.12
C ILE A 308 -6.14 -32.75 -10.36
N LYS A 309 -5.61 -33.40 -11.43
CA LYS A 309 -5.28 -32.68 -12.68
C LYS A 309 -6.49 -32.04 -13.33
N GLU A 310 -7.62 -32.72 -13.32
CA GLU A 310 -8.89 -32.15 -13.81
C GLU A 310 -9.46 -31.10 -12.87
N LEU A 311 -9.36 -31.32 -11.56
CA LEU A 311 -9.80 -30.36 -10.56
C LEU A 311 -8.92 -29.10 -10.55
N ILE A 312 -7.60 -29.20 -10.77
CA ILE A 312 -6.69 -28.04 -10.86
C ILE A 312 -6.97 -27.22 -12.13
N TYR A 313 -7.19 -27.87 -13.27
CA TYR A 313 -7.60 -27.18 -14.49
C TYR A 313 -8.95 -26.51 -14.32
N THR A 314 -9.91 -27.20 -13.67
CA THR A 314 -11.24 -26.68 -13.38
C THR A 314 -11.19 -25.58 -12.31
N ALA A 315 -10.32 -25.70 -11.29
CA ALA A 315 -10.12 -24.66 -10.27
C ALA A 315 -9.42 -23.42 -10.84
N ARG A 316 -8.41 -23.56 -11.72
CA ARG A 316 -7.82 -22.42 -12.45
C ARG A 316 -8.87 -21.71 -13.30
N LYS A 317 -9.68 -22.47 -14.03
CA LYS A 317 -10.77 -21.94 -14.84
C LYS A 317 -11.86 -21.28 -13.98
N LEU A 318 -12.18 -21.87 -12.80
CA LEU A 318 -13.07 -21.27 -11.82
C LEU A 318 -12.47 -20.05 -11.14
N GLN A 319 -11.17 -20.02 -10.89
CA GLN A 319 -10.46 -18.87 -10.31
C GLN A 319 -10.38 -17.72 -11.33
N GLU A 320 -10.06 -18.02 -12.60
CA GLU A 320 -10.15 -17.03 -13.68
C GLU A 320 -11.58 -16.53 -13.87
N THR A 321 -12.57 -17.41 -13.78
CA THR A 321 -14.00 -17.06 -13.87
C THR A 321 -14.47 -16.30 -12.63
N ALA A 322 -14.01 -16.66 -11.43
CA ALA A 322 -14.30 -15.94 -10.19
C ALA A 322 -13.65 -14.55 -10.18
N MET A 323 -12.40 -14.43 -10.62
CA MET A 323 -11.74 -13.12 -10.81
C MET A 323 -12.48 -12.26 -11.84
N GLU A 324 -12.93 -12.88 -12.94
CA GLU A 324 -13.74 -12.19 -13.94
C GLU A 324 -15.13 -11.84 -13.41
N MET A 325 -15.77 -12.70 -12.61
CA MET A 325 -17.03 -12.40 -11.92
C MET A 325 -16.86 -11.32 -10.85
N VAL A 326 -15.75 -11.32 -10.11
CA VAL A 326 -15.42 -10.23 -9.16
C VAL A 326 -15.22 -8.91 -9.93
N ARG A 327 -14.48 -8.93 -11.04
CA ARG A 327 -14.36 -7.76 -11.93
C ARG A 327 -15.72 -7.30 -12.47
N GLN A 328 -16.56 -8.24 -12.92
CA GLN A 328 -17.90 -7.93 -13.43
C GLN A 328 -18.87 -7.51 -12.33
N THR A 329 -18.75 -8.07 -11.12
CA THR A 329 -19.58 -7.69 -9.95
C THR A 329 -19.12 -6.33 -9.41
N CYS A 330 -17.83 -6.08 -9.35
CA CYS A 330 -17.30 -4.74 -9.07
C CYS A 330 -17.76 -3.74 -10.15
N LYS A 331 -17.67 -4.12 -11.44
CA LYS A 331 -18.16 -3.29 -12.53
C LYS A 331 -19.67 -3.03 -12.43
N LYS A 332 -20.51 -4.06 -12.16
CA LYS A 332 -21.95 -3.89 -11.96
C LYS A 332 -22.30 -3.09 -10.71
N LYS A 333 -21.57 -3.27 -9.61
CA LYS A 333 -21.76 -2.46 -8.40
C LYS A 333 -21.41 -1.01 -8.66
N LEU A 334 -20.35 -0.78 -9.43
CA LEU A 334 -19.94 0.51 -9.94
C LEU A 334 -20.98 1.12 -10.88
N ASP A 335 -21.45 0.37 -11.88
CA ASP A 335 -22.48 0.83 -12.80
C ASP A 335 -23.79 1.19 -12.03
N TYR A 336 -24.14 0.43 -10.99
CA TYR A 336 -25.29 0.70 -10.12
C TYR A 336 -25.08 1.93 -9.21
N GLU A 337 -23.91 2.11 -8.65
CA GLU A 337 -23.55 3.32 -7.90
C GLU A 337 -23.53 4.55 -8.82
N PHE A 338 -23.13 4.39 -10.09
CA PHE A 338 -23.22 5.43 -11.12
C PHE A 338 -24.65 5.79 -11.48
N GLU A 339 -25.53 4.80 -11.65
CA GLU A 339 -26.95 5.05 -11.91
C GLU A 339 -27.58 5.83 -10.75
N ILE A 340 -27.29 5.45 -9.50
CA ILE A 340 -27.73 6.18 -8.30
C ILE A 340 -27.19 7.60 -8.30
N TRP A 341 -25.88 7.78 -8.60
CA TRP A 341 -25.27 9.12 -8.65
C TRP A 341 -25.85 9.98 -9.78
N GLY A 342 -26.08 9.38 -10.95
CA GLY A 342 -26.72 10.06 -12.08
C GLY A 342 -28.16 10.50 -11.75
N VAL A 343 -28.90 9.65 -11.05
CA VAL A 343 -30.24 9.97 -10.53
C VAL A 343 -30.15 11.06 -9.47
N GLN A 344 -29.17 10.96 -8.53
CA GLN A 344 -28.98 11.97 -7.49
C GLN A 344 -28.60 13.33 -8.10
N LYS A 345 -27.75 13.35 -9.10
CA LYS A 345 -27.38 14.58 -9.83
C LYS A 345 -28.56 15.19 -10.56
N GLN A 346 -29.42 14.36 -11.20
CA GLN A 346 -30.64 14.84 -11.82
C GLN A 346 -31.65 15.37 -10.77
N PHE A 347 -31.72 14.75 -9.59
CA PHE A 347 -32.52 15.27 -8.47
C PHE A 347 -32.00 16.59 -7.96
N ASP A 348 -30.69 16.74 -7.82
CA ASP A 348 -30.06 17.98 -7.38
C ASP A 348 -30.21 19.10 -8.42
N GLU A 349 -30.14 18.78 -9.72
CA GLU A 349 -30.41 19.72 -10.83
C GLU A 349 -31.90 20.11 -10.90
N LEU A 350 -32.83 19.20 -10.57
CA LEU A 350 -34.28 19.47 -10.52
C LEU A 350 -34.69 20.15 -9.20
N GLY A 351 -34.00 19.85 -8.10
CA GLY A 351 -34.24 20.44 -6.78
C GLY A 351 -33.77 21.89 -6.65
N GLY A 352 -32.86 22.34 -7.52
CA GLY A 352 -32.45 23.74 -7.61
C GLY A 352 -33.54 24.69 -8.14
N GLY A 353 -34.68 24.13 -8.62
CA GLY A 353 -35.82 24.89 -9.17
C GLY A 353 -37.05 24.94 -8.31
N LEU A 354 -37.13 24.17 -7.22
CA LEU A 354 -38.30 24.17 -6.34
C LEU A 354 -37.90 24.69 -4.95
N GLY A 355 -38.08 25.99 -4.79
CA GLY A 355 -38.00 26.66 -3.49
C GLY A 355 -38.94 25.98 -2.48
N LYS A 356 -38.38 25.82 -1.27
CA LYS A 356 -39.07 25.66 0.00
C LYS A 356 -40.57 25.28 -0.09
N LEU A 357 -40.86 24.03 0.10
CA LEU A 357 -42.12 23.61 0.70
C LEU A 357 -41.78 23.05 2.08
N GLU A 358 -42.05 23.87 3.09
CA GLU A 358 -42.16 23.47 4.48
C GLU A 358 -43.23 22.40 4.63
N VAL A 359 -42.90 21.27 5.20
CA VAL A 359 -43.77 20.53 6.12
C VAL A 359 -42.90 20.00 7.26
#